data_6b317c75fc9cb8c06cae120d9fb8367f
#
_entry.id   6b317c75fc9cb8c06cae120d9fb8367f
#
_cell.length_a   1.000
_cell.length_b   1.000
_cell.length_c   1.000
_cell.angle_alpha   90.00
_cell.angle_beta   90.00
_cell.angle_gamma   90.00
#
_symmetry.space_group_name_H-M   'P 1'
#
loop_
_entity.id
_entity.type
_entity.pdbx_description
1 polymer ?
#
loop_
_entity_poly.entity_id
_entity_poly.type
_entity_poly.pdbx_seq_one_letter_code
_entity_poly.pdbx_strand_id
1 'polypeptide(L)'
;MGEGAGVEGAQFDARGFVSEGSRSSLAWLERGVLHVPAESTGRLPGTALGQLVRCAGLPVRSVESGVPAGAEAILVLRSTLPGGAAAVSRWDDADGRPLWSGDPAAARPLLAALAAW
;
A
#
# COMPACT_ATOMS: atom_id res chain seq x y z
N MET A 1 -16.62 3.90 6.20
CA MET A 1 -16.06 3.71 6.45
C MET A 1 -16.04 3.26 7.06
N GLY A 2 -15.75 3.04 7.04
CA GLY A 2 -15.53 2.66 7.43
C GLY A 2 -15.31 2.57 7.88
N GLU A 3 -15.57 2.28 8.00
CA GLU A 3 -15.16 2.15 8.58
C GLU A 3 -14.24 2.10 8.89
N GLY A 4 -14.69 1.84 8.97
CA GLY A 4 -13.51 1.82 9.80
C GLY A 4 -12.25 2.17 9.16
N ALA A 5 -12.34 2.07 8.02
CA ALA A 5 -11.20 2.42 7.24
C ALA A 5 -11.07 3.88 7.24
N GLY A 6 -10.61 4.62 7.79
CA GLY A 6 -10.48 6.06 7.67
C GLY A 6 -9.95 6.48 6.33
N VAL A 7 -9.72 7.75 6.22
CA VAL A 7 -9.11 8.39 5.07
C VAL A 7 -7.70 8.80 5.47
N GLU A 8 -6.75 8.57 4.59
CA GLU A 8 -5.36 8.88 4.86
C GLU A 8 -4.73 9.57 3.65
N GLY A 9 -3.91 10.59 3.88
CA GLY A 9 -3.19 11.26 2.81
C GLY A 9 -1.99 10.45 2.37
N ALA A 10 -1.68 10.47 1.09
CA ALA A 10 -0.44 9.89 0.56
C ALA A 10 0.63 10.98 0.49
N GLN A 11 1.85 10.60 0.78
CA GLN A 11 3.01 11.50 0.72
C GLN A 11 3.86 11.16 -0.51
N PHE A 12 4.39 12.20 -1.13
CA PHE A 12 5.21 12.09 -2.32
C PHE A 12 6.54 12.80 -2.09
N ASP A 13 7.59 12.33 -2.74
CA ASP A 13 8.87 13.03 -2.70
C ASP A 13 8.84 14.23 -3.67
N ALA A 14 9.95 14.98 -3.70
CA ALA A 14 10.04 16.19 -4.53
C ALA A 14 9.92 15.89 -6.03
N ARG A 15 10.12 14.64 -6.45
CA ARG A 15 10.02 14.22 -7.85
C ARG A 15 8.60 13.75 -8.21
N GLY A 16 7.69 13.67 -7.23
CA GLY A 16 6.34 13.16 -7.44
C GLY A 16 6.20 11.66 -7.30
N PHE A 17 7.21 10.96 -6.75
CA PHE A 17 7.11 9.53 -6.48
C PHE A 17 6.49 9.30 -5.11
N VAL A 18 5.55 8.35 -5.02
CA VAL A 18 4.88 8.05 -3.77
C VAL A 18 5.88 7.43 -2.78
N SER A 19 5.84 7.89 -1.55
CA SER A 19 6.70 7.38 -0.48
C SER A 19 5.93 6.52 0.51
N GLU A 20 4.82 7.04 1.05
CA GLU A 20 4.06 6.35 2.09
C GLU A 20 2.74 7.07 2.31
N GLY A 21 1.86 6.51 3.14
CA GLY A 21 0.71 7.23 3.66
C GLY A 21 1.13 8.12 4.82
N SER A 22 0.25 9.03 5.23
CA SER A 22 0.55 9.94 6.34
C SER A 22 0.77 9.22 7.67
N ARG A 23 0.23 8.01 7.81
CA ARG A 23 0.35 7.20 9.03
C ARG A 23 0.74 5.76 8.76
N SER A 24 0.98 5.39 7.50
CA SER A 24 1.15 4.00 7.08
C SER A 24 2.20 3.88 6.00
N SER A 25 2.78 2.69 5.89
CA SER A 25 3.52 2.31 4.69
C SER A 25 2.53 1.91 3.60
N LEU A 26 2.99 1.88 2.36
CA LEU A 26 2.21 1.46 1.21
C LEU A 26 2.87 0.29 0.50
N ALA A 27 2.05 -0.59 -0.05
CA ALA A 27 2.50 -1.63 -0.98
C ALA A 27 1.37 -1.90 -1.96
N TRP A 28 1.70 -2.38 -3.15
CA TRP A 28 0.67 -2.74 -4.11
C TRP A 28 1.08 -3.97 -4.91
N LEU A 29 0.06 -4.66 -5.39
CA LEU A 29 0.22 -5.85 -6.21
C LEU A 29 -0.01 -5.49 -7.66
N GLU A 30 0.94 -5.85 -8.52
CA GLU A 30 0.82 -5.63 -9.94
C GLU A 30 1.49 -6.79 -10.67
N ARG A 31 0.71 -7.52 -11.49
CA ARG A 31 1.19 -8.65 -12.29
C ARG A 31 1.93 -9.69 -11.46
N GLY A 32 1.41 -10.02 -10.29
CA GLY A 32 2.00 -11.03 -9.42
C GLY A 32 3.25 -10.60 -8.69
N VAL A 33 3.62 -9.33 -8.75
CA VAL A 33 4.78 -8.77 -8.07
C VAL A 33 4.33 -7.78 -7.02
N LEU A 34 4.89 -7.92 -5.82
CA LEU A 34 4.63 -6.97 -4.73
C LEU A 34 5.57 -5.77 -4.93
N HIS A 35 4.98 -4.59 -5.12
CA HIS A 35 5.73 -3.35 -5.30
C HIS A 35 5.71 -2.55 -4.00
N VAL A 36 6.85 -1.99 -3.64
CA VAL A 36 6.98 -1.10 -2.49
C VAL A 36 7.69 0.17 -2.93
N PRO A 37 7.37 1.33 -2.34
CA PRO A 37 8.11 2.55 -2.64
C PRO A 37 9.58 2.39 -2.29
N ALA A 38 10.46 2.87 -3.15
CA ALA A 38 11.91 2.78 -2.93
C ALA A 38 12.31 3.66 -1.74
N GLU A 39 13.38 3.27 -1.05
CA GLU A 39 13.90 4.06 0.06
C GLU A 39 14.32 5.47 -0.37
N SER A 40 14.72 5.63 -1.62
CA SER A 40 15.07 6.94 -2.19
C SER A 40 13.90 7.94 -2.17
N THR A 41 12.66 7.49 -2.00
CA THR A 41 11.50 8.38 -1.86
C THR A 41 11.39 8.99 -0.47
N GLY A 42 12.25 8.59 0.46
CA GLY A 42 12.22 9.07 1.84
C GLY A 42 11.25 8.31 2.74
N ARG A 43 10.69 7.18 2.27
CA ARG A 43 9.81 6.40 3.13
C ARG A 43 10.55 5.91 4.38
N LEU A 44 9.82 5.83 5.48
CA LEU A 44 10.36 5.30 6.71
C LEU A 44 10.21 3.77 6.73
N PRO A 45 11.13 3.04 7.39
CA PRO A 45 10.98 1.60 7.56
C PRO A 45 9.75 1.31 8.41
N GLY A 46 8.94 0.35 7.96
CA GLY A 46 7.72 -0.06 8.66
C GLY A 46 7.78 -1.52 9.06
N THR A 47 7.42 -1.82 10.30
CA THR A 47 7.40 -3.20 10.81
C THR A 47 6.40 -4.06 10.02
N ALA A 48 5.19 -3.54 9.83
CA ALA A 48 4.15 -4.29 9.11
C ALA A 48 4.51 -4.50 7.65
N LEU A 49 5.12 -3.50 7.00
CA LEU A 49 5.60 -3.65 5.62
C LEU A 49 6.68 -4.72 5.55
N GLY A 50 7.63 -4.71 6.48
CA GLY A 50 8.68 -5.73 6.54
C GLY A 50 8.12 -7.13 6.71
N GLN A 51 7.08 -7.30 7.53
CA GLN A 51 6.41 -8.59 7.69
C GLN A 51 5.74 -9.04 6.40
N LEU A 52 5.04 -8.14 5.71
CA LEU A 52 4.39 -8.46 4.44
C LEU A 52 5.41 -8.93 3.40
N VAL A 53 6.52 -8.22 3.28
CA VAL A 53 7.59 -8.59 2.33
C VAL A 53 8.09 -10.01 2.59
N ARG A 54 8.21 -10.40 3.87
CA ARG A 54 8.69 -11.74 4.23
C ARG A 54 7.64 -12.82 4.03
N CYS A 55 6.36 -12.52 4.25
CA CYS A 55 5.33 -13.57 4.27
C CYS A 55 4.51 -13.67 2.98
N ALA A 56 4.62 -12.72 2.07
CA ALA A 56 3.77 -12.69 0.88
C ALA A 56 4.03 -13.81 -0.11
N GLY A 57 5.24 -14.34 -0.13
CA GLY A 57 5.59 -15.42 -1.06
C GLY A 57 5.66 -14.97 -2.52
N LEU A 58 5.80 -13.69 -2.78
CA LEU A 58 5.84 -13.09 -4.11
C LEU A 58 7.17 -12.40 -4.34
N PRO A 59 7.59 -12.24 -5.60
CA PRO A 59 8.70 -11.35 -5.91
C PRO A 59 8.38 -9.94 -5.42
N VAL A 60 9.39 -9.25 -4.93
CA VAL A 60 9.25 -7.88 -4.41
C VAL A 60 10.13 -6.95 -5.22
N ARG A 61 9.58 -5.79 -5.59
CA ARG A 61 10.33 -4.73 -6.27
C ARG A 61 10.18 -3.43 -5.51
N SER A 62 11.32 -2.78 -5.26
CA SER A 62 11.34 -1.40 -4.80
C SER A 62 11.29 -0.50 -6.02
N VAL A 63 10.34 0.42 -6.06
CA VAL A 63 10.10 1.23 -7.26
C VAL A 63 9.97 2.71 -6.92
N GLU A 64 10.39 3.53 -7.87
CA GLU A 64 10.11 4.96 -7.88
C GLU A 64 8.92 5.16 -8.81
N SER A 65 7.74 5.42 -8.25
CA SER A 65 6.50 5.45 -9.02
C SER A 65 5.57 6.54 -8.47
N GLY A 66 4.82 7.17 -9.35
CA GLY A 66 3.67 7.97 -8.95
C GLY A 66 2.55 7.08 -8.44
N VAL A 67 1.31 7.57 -8.51
CA VAL A 67 0.14 6.75 -8.14
C VAL A 67 0.14 5.49 -9.00
N PRO A 68 0.06 4.29 -8.39
CA PRO A 68 0.16 3.04 -9.16
C PRO A 68 -1.18 2.71 -9.84
N ALA A 69 -1.47 3.41 -10.93
CA ALA A 69 -2.74 3.29 -11.63
C ALA A 69 -3.01 1.88 -12.17
N GLY A 70 -1.97 1.09 -12.43
CA GLY A 70 -2.11 -0.29 -12.89
C GLY A 70 -2.17 -1.33 -11.79
N ALA A 71 -2.19 -0.94 -10.54
CA ALA A 71 -2.22 -1.88 -9.43
C ALA A 71 -3.53 -2.67 -9.38
N GLU A 72 -3.42 -3.96 -9.08
CA GLU A 72 -4.57 -4.85 -8.86
C GLU A 72 -5.11 -4.69 -7.45
N ALA A 73 -4.24 -4.41 -6.50
CA ALA A 73 -4.59 -4.18 -5.10
C ALA A 73 -3.59 -3.21 -4.49
N ILE A 74 -4.06 -2.35 -3.61
CA ILE A 74 -3.21 -1.44 -2.85
C ILE A 74 -3.48 -1.66 -1.37
N LEU A 75 -2.42 -1.70 -0.57
CA LEU A 75 -2.50 -1.90 0.87
C LEU A 75 -1.86 -0.74 1.59
N VAL A 76 -2.48 -0.34 2.69
CA VAL A 76 -1.82 0.47 3.72
C VAL A 76 -1.44 -0.45 4.87
N LEU A 77 -0.24 -0.25 5.42
CA LEU A 77 0.32 -1.13 6.44
C LEU A 77 0.80 -0.31 7.62
N ARG A 78 0.31 -0.68 8.80
CA ARG A 78 0.83 -0.18 10.07
C ARG A 78 0.44 -1.15 11.17
N SER A 79 1.29 -1.27 12.19
CA SER A 79 1.12 -2.27 13.24
C SER A 79 -0.15 -2.08 14.07
N THR A 80 -0.72 -0.88 14.09
CA THR A 80 -1.94 -0.60 14.86
C THR A 80 -3.23 -1.00 14.15
N LEU A 81 -3.17 -1.39 12.87
CA LEU A 81 -4.33 -1.93 12.17
C LEU A 81 -4.53 -3.39 12.53
N PRO A 82 -5.79 -3.88 12.54
CA PRO A 82 -6.04 -5.32 12.70
C PRO A 82 -5.27 -6.11 11.64
N GLY A 83 -4.45 -7.06 12.06
CA GLY A 83 -3.59 -7.82 11.16
C GLY A 83 -2.45 -7.03 10.53
N GLY A 84 -2.30 -5.75 10.86
CA GLY A 84 -1.19 -4.93 10.36
C GLY A 84 -1.43 -4.26 9.02
N ALA A 85 -2.55 -4.49 8.37
CA ALA A 85 -2.81 -3.96 7.04
C ALA A 85 -4.30 -3.78 6.75
N ALA A 86 -4.60 -2.93 5.79
CA ALA A 86 -5.95 -2.77 5.25
C ALA A 86 -5.88 -2.55 3.75
N ALA A 87 -6.88 -3.06 3.04
CA ALA A 87 -7.01 -2.84 1.60
C ALA A 87 -7.54 -1.44 1.33
N VAL A 88 -6.95 -0.78 0.35
CA VAL A 88 -7.43 0.50 -0.16
C VAL A 88 -8.49 0.20 -1.22
N SER A 89 -9.62 0.90 -1.17
CA SER A 89 -10.68 0.74 -2.18
C SER A 89 -10.61 1.84 -3.23
N ARG A 90 -10.06 2.99 -2.88
CA ARG A 90 -10.07 4.15 -3.76
C ARG A 90 -8.93 5.10 -3.41
N TRP A 91 -8.34 5.72 -4.43
CA TRP A 91 -7.32 6.75 -4.28
C TRP A 91 -7.73 7.94 -5.15
N ASP A 92 -7.95 9.08 -4.52
CA ASP A 92 -8.39 10.30 -5.20
C ASP A 92 -7.28 11.35 -5.17
N ASP A 93 -7.33 12.28 -6.13
CA ASP A 93 -6.49 13.48 -6.06
C ASP A 93 -7.06 14.48 -5.05
N ALA A 94 -6.38 15.62 -4.91
CA ALA A 94 -6.78 16.65 -3.95
C ALA A 94 -8.15 17.25 -4.24
N ASP A 95 -8.63 17.15 -5.48
CA ASP A 95 -9.93 17.66 -5.89
C ASP A 95 -11.03 16.60 -5.81
N GLY A 96 -10.69 15.40 -5.32
CA GLY A 96 -11.65 14.31 -5.19
C GLY A 96 -11.84 13.49 -6.46
N ARG A 97 -11.00 13.67 -7.48
CA ARG A 97 -11.08 12.88 -8.70
C ARG A 97 -10.40 11.53 -8.48
N PRO A 98 -11.06 10.43 -8.87
CA PRO A 98 -10.44 9.12 -8.68
C PRO A 98 -9.21 8.94 -9.57
N LEU A 99 -8.09 8.57 -8.94
CA LEU A 99 -6.86 8.21 -9.63
C LEU A 99 -6.72 6.70 -9.73
N TRP A 100 -7.29 5.99 -8.78
CA TRP A 100 -7.30 4.53 -8.76
C TRP A 100 -8.49 4.06 -7.94
N SER A 101 -9.07 2.95 -8.34
CA SER A 101 -10.06 2.23 -7.54
C SER A 101 -9.91 0.74 -7.82
N GLY A 102 -10.27 -0.09 -6.85
CA GLY A 102 -10.17 -1.53 -7.00
C GLY A 102 -11.04 -2.25 -6.00
N ASP A 103 -11.24 -3.56 -6.27
CA ASP A 103 -11.96 -4.43 -5.37
C ASP A 103 -11.04 -4.79 -4.20
N PRO A 104 -11.40 -4.45 -2.95
CA PRO A 104 -10.59 -4.84 -1.79
C PRO A 104 -10.35 -6.35 -1.70
N ALA A 105 -11.22 -7.17 -2.29
CA ALA A 105 -11.04 -8.62 -2.31
C ALA A 105 -9.76 -9.05 -3.02
N ALA A 106 -9.23 -8.25 -3.93
CA ALA A 106 -7.97 -8.56 -4.61
C ALA A 106 -6.78 -8.61 -3.65
N ALA A 107 -6.88 -7.97 -2.49
CA ALA A 107 -5.83 -7.98 -1.48
C ALA A 107 -5.92 -9.17 -0.52
N ARG A 108 -6.99 -9.97 -0.58
CA ARG A 108 -7.21 -11.05 0.39
C ARG A 108 -6.05 -12.01 0.56
N PRO A 109 -5.39 -12.48 -0.51
CA PRO A 109 -4.26 -13.39 -0.32
C PRO A 109 -3.13 -12.78 0.49
N LEU A 110 -2.86 -11.49 0.29
CA LEU A 110 -1.82 -10.78 1.03
C LEU A 110 -2.22 -10.56 2.49
N LEU A 111 -3.48 -10.19 2.72
CA LEU A 111 -3.99 -10.01 4.09
C LEU A 111 -4.00 -11.33 4.84
N ALA A 112 -4.37 -12.43 4.18
CA ALA A 112 -4.37 -13.75 4.79
C ALA A 112 -2.94 -14.20 5.13
N ALA A 113 -1.98 -13.95 4.25
CA ALA A 113 -0.58 -14.30 4.50
C ALA A 113 -0.04 -13.54 5.71
N LEU A 114 -0.35 -12.26 5.80
CA LEU A 114 0.10 -11.42 6.91
C LEU A 114 -0.55 -11.84 8.24
N ALA A 115 -1.84 -12.19 8.21
CA ALA A 115 -2.57 -12.62 9.40
C ALA A 115 -2.07 -13.97 9.92
N ALA A 116 -1.54 -14.83 9.06
CA ALA A 116 -1.01 -16.15 9.42
C ALA A 116 0.44 -16.09 9.92
N TRP A 117 1.07 -14.95 9.82
CA TRP A 117 2.50 -14.75 10.16
C TRP A 117 2.79 -14.86 11.69
#